data_d21e04704a1c619dd3f1337183cfec86
#
_entry.id   d21e04704a1c619dd3f1337183cfec86
#
_cell.length_a   1.000
_cell.length_b   1.000
_cell.length_c   1.000
_cell.angle_alpha   90.00
_cell.angle_beta   90.00
_cell.angle_gamma   90.00
#
_symmetry.space_group_name_H-M   'P 1'
#
loop_
_entity.id
_entity.type
_entity.pdbx_description
1 polymer ?
#
loop_
_entity_poly.entity_id
_entity_poly.type
_entity_poly.pdbx_seq_one_letter_code
_entity_poly.pdbx_strand_id
1 'polypeptide(L)'
;MRKSLVCAGALALVLGMPSGTVQAQGMDDLHSKVRVGGRVCMADHFHDGSGTGSTRARAQAAAIRAWIDFTAWEYGGRWGSYGAAISKSMSCSGGPGNYSCSTSARPCRY
;
A
#
# COMPACT_ATOMS: atom_id res chain seq x y z
N MET A 1 23.10 28.57 -66.96
CA MET A 1 21.92 27.87 -66.37
C MET A 1 22.27 27.44 -64.96
N ARG A 2 21.76 28.12 -64.01
CA ARG A 2 21.88 27.74 -62.58
C ARG A 2 20.54 27.13 -62.14
N LYS A 3 20.56 25.84 -61.84
CA LYS A 3 19.40 25.15 -61.24
C LYS A 3 19.45 25.37 -59.72
N SER A 4 18.52 26.13 -59.21
CA SER A 4 18.32 26.30 -57.78
C SER A 4 17.62 25.06 -57.24
N LEU A 5 18.31 24.28 -56.40
CA LEU A 5 17.68 23.26 -55.57
C LEU A 5 17.04 23.91 -54.38
N VAL A 6 15.72 23.87 -54.33
CA VAL A 6 14.95 24.24 -53.14
C VAL A 6 14.94 23.01 -52.27
N CYS A 7 15.67 23.08 -51.16
CA CYS A 7 15.51 22.11 -50.06
C CYS A 7 14.23 22.42 -49.30
N ALA A 8 13.21 21.59 -49.52
CA ALA A 8 12.03 21.62 -48.65
C ALA A 8 12.41 20.99 -47.31
N GLY A 9 12.56 21.83 -46.30
CA GLY A 9 12.71 21.37 -44.91
C GLY A 9 11.41 20.80 -44.42
N ALA A 10 11.36 19.51 -44.15
CA ALA A 10 10.26 18.88 -43.45
C ALA A 10 10.34 19.28 -41.98
N LEU A 11 9.43 20.13 -41.54
CA LEU A 11 9.20 20.35 -40.12
C LEU A 11 8.54 19.09 -39.53
N ALA A 12 9.31 18.29 -38.82
CA ALA A 12 8.77 17.22 -38.02
C ALA A 12 8.09 17.87 -36.77
N LEU A 13 6.78 17.93 -36.81
CA LEU A 13 5.99 18.25 -35.62
C LEU A 13 6.13 17.05 -34.66
N VAL A 14 7.01 17.19 -33.66
CA VAL A 14 7.05 16.30 -32.51
C VAL A 14 5.82 16.66 -31.68
N LEU A 15 4.73 15.93 -31.89
CA LEU A 15 3.60 15.92 -30.99
C LEU A 15 4.10 15.34 -29.66
N GLY A 16 4.44 16.22 -28.71
CA GLY A 16 4.71 15.85 -27.34
C GLY A 16 3.46 15.18 -26.78
N MET A 17 3.51 13.86 -26.64
CA MET A 17 2.50 13.14 -25.85
C MET A 17 2.62 13.66 -24.42
N PRO A 18 1.51 14.06 -23.79
CA PRO A 18 1.55 14.35 -22.38
C PRO A 18 1.98 13.06 -21.68
N SER A 19 3.11 13.13 -20.96
CA SER A 19 3.51 12.07 -20.05
C SER A 19 2.47 12.00 -18.95
N GLY A 20 1.39 11.23 -19.19
CA GLY A 20 0.43 10.90 -18.16
C GLY A 20 1.20 10.14 -17.08
N THR A 21 1.41 10.77 -15.93
CA THR A 21 1.81 10.03 -14.74
C THR A 21 0.71 9.03 -14.47
N VAL A 22 0.98 7.75 -14.78
CA VAL A 22 0.16 6.66 -14.31
C VAL A 22 0.36 6.64 -12.80
N GLN A 23 -0.52 7.32 -12.07
CA GLN A 23 -0.62 7.13 -10.64
C GLN A 23 -1.04 5.67 -10.46
N ALA A 24 -0.19 4.90 -9.75
CA ALA A 24 -0.58 3.61 -9.26
C ALA A 24 -1.82 3.84 -8.38
N GLN A 25 -2.99 3.62 -8.93
CA GLN A 25 -4.23 3.57 -8.15
C GLN A 25 -4.06 2.40 -7.19
N GLY A 26 -4.13 2.68 -5.89
CA GLY A 26 -4.01 1.66 -4.87
C GLY A 26 -5.00 0.53 -5.14
N MET A 27 -4.61 -0.69 -4.84
CA MET A 27 -5.46 -1.87 -5.05
C MET A 27 -6.71 -1.87 -4.18
N ASP A 28 -6.87 -0.86 -3.33
CA ASP A 28 -8.06 -0.65 -2.51
C ASP A 28 -9.34 -0.53 -3.34
N ASP A 29 -9.28 0.00 -4.56
CA ASP A 29 -10.44 0.13 -5.44
C ASP A 29 -10.98 -1.23 -5.95
N LEU A 30 -10.19 -2.29 -5.85
CA LEU A 30 -10.59 -3.63 -6.25
C LEU A 30 -11.39 -4.37 -5.15
N HIS A 31 -11.46 -3.83 -3.95
CA HIS A 31 -12.10 -4.47 -2.81
C HIS A 31 -13.37 -3.74 -2.37
N SER A 32 -14.36 -4.52 -1.92
CA SER A 32 -15.57 -3.99 -1.32
C SER A 32 -15.26 -3.29 0.01
N LYS A 33 -15.90 -2.17 0.21
CA LYS A 33 -15.74 -1.33 1.39
C LYS A 33 -17.05 -1.21 2.15
N VAL A 34 -16.97 -1.06 3.47
CA VAL A 34 -18.11 -0.87 4.35
C VAL A 34 -17.81 0.26 5.32
N ARG A 35 -18.82 1.03 5.66
CA ARG A 35 -18.70 2.08 6.67
C ARG A 35 -18.93 1.47 8.07
N VAL A 36 -17.97 1.69 8.96
CA VAL A 36 -18.02 1.23 10.36
C VAL A 36 -17.74 2.45 11.25
N GLY A 37 -18.79 3.01 11.85
CA GLY A 37 -18.69 4.27 12.57
C GLY A 37 -18.21 5.38 11.63
N GLY A 38 -17.24 6.18 12.07
CA GLY A 38 -16.62 7.24 11.28
C GLY A 38 -15.55 6.80 10.28
N ARG A 39 -15.43 5.49 10.02
CA ARG A 39 -14.37 4.89 9.20
C ARG A 39 -14.95 4.22 7.97
N VAL A 40 -14.14 4.12 6.93
CA VAL A 40 -14.38 3.24 5.78
C VAL A 40 -13.40 2.07 5.90
N CYS A 41 -13.92 0.86 5.94
CA CYS A 41 -13.14 -0.36 6.16
C CYS A 41 -13.29 -1.31 4.98
N MET A 42 -12.29 -2.18 4.77
CA MET A 42 -12.44 -3.33 3.91
C MET A 42 -13.56 -4.23 4.46
N ALA A 43 -14.47 -4.68 3.60
CA ALA A 43 -15.66 -5.42 4.05
C ALA A 43 -15.31 -6.78 4.68
N ASP A 44 -14.43 -7.52 4.02
CA ASP A 44 -14.07 -8.90 4.39
C ASP A 44 -12.64 -9.28 4.01
N HIS A 45 -11.79 -8.28 3.78
CA HIS A 45 -10.38 -8.50 3.47
C HIS A 45 -9.51 -8.18 4.68
N PHE A 46 -8.76 -9.19 5.13
CA PHE A 46 -7.82 -9.08 6.23
C PHE A 46 -6.41 -8.99 5.68
N HIS A 47 -5.59 -8.18 6.34
CA HIS A 47 -4.14 -8.23 6.18
C HIS A 47 -3.48 -8.83 7.39
N ASP A 48 -2.39 -9.52 7.18
CA ASP A 48 -1.59 -10.16 8.20
C ASP A 48 -0.22 -9.50 8.32
N GLY A 49 0.34 -9.54 9.51
CA GLY A 49 1.71 -9.13 9.78
C GLY A 49 2.36 -10.07 10.77
N SER A 50 3.64 -10.35 10.59
CA SER A 50 4.41 -11.22 11.48
C SER A 50 5.73 -10.56 11.86
N GLY A 51 6.20 -10.85 13.06
CA GLY A 51 7.45 -10.32 13.55
C GLY A 51 8.00 -11.13 14.71
N THR A 52 9.29 -10.92 14.97
CA THR A 52 10.01 -11.56 16.05
C THR A 52 10.65 -10.51 16.95
N GLY A 53 10.96 -10.87 18.17
CA GLY A 53 11.63 -10.00 19.11
C GLY A 53 12.09 -10.73 20.35
N SER A 54 13.02 -10.11 21.07
CA SER A 54 13.54 -10.67 22.32
C SER A 54 12.53 -10.62 23.48
N THR A 55 11.54 -9.75 23.38
CA THR A 55 10.40 -9.68 24.30
C THR A 55 9.10 -9.82 23.52
N ARG A 56 8.02 -10.24 24.21
CA ARG A 56 6.68 -10.31 23.59
C ARG A 56 6.27 -8.95 23.01
N ALA A 57 6.48 -7.88 23.74
CA ALA A 57 6.13 -6.53 23.28
C ALA A 57 6.86 -6.12 22.00
N ARG A 58 8.13 -6.46 21.87
CA ARG A 58 8.91 -6.19 20.67
C ARG A 58 8.44 -7.02 19.49
N ALA A 59 8.14 -8.29 19.71
CA ALA A 59 7.61 -9.15 18.67
C ALA A 59 6.21 -8.68 18.17
N GLN A 60 5.34 -8.24 19.10
CA GLN A 60 4.05 -7.65 18.76
C GLN A 60 4.21 -6.36 17.95
N ALA A 61 5.12 -5.46 18.37
CA ALA A 61 5.41 -4.23 17.64
C ALA A 61 5.94 -4.53 16.22
N ALA A 62 6.79 -5.53 16.07
CA ALA A 62 7.31 -5.95 14.78
C ALA A 62 6.20 -6.52 13.88
N ALA A 63 5.28 -7.31 14.41
CA ALA A 63 4.12 -7.84 13.68
C ALA A 63 3.19 -6.70 13.21
N ILE A 64 2.91 -5.73 14.07
CA ILE A 64 2.10 -4.56 13.72
C ILE A 64 2.79 -3.72 12.64
N ARG A 65 4.10 -3.51 12.75
CA ARG A 65 4.88 -2.79 11.74
C ARG A 65 4.79 -3.48 10.38
N ALA A 66 4.93 -4.80 10.34
CA ALA A 66 4.81 -5.57 9.10
C ALA A 66 3.40 -5.43 8.48
N TRP A 67 2.35 -5.44 9.31
CA TRP A 67 0.98 -5.21 8.87
C TRP A 67 0.80 -3.80 8.28
N ILE A 68 1.34 -2.78 8.95
CA ILE A 68 1.28 -1.37 8.49
C ILE A 68 1.98 -1.23 7.15
N ASP A 69 3.20 -1.72 7.04
CA ASP A 69 4.01 -1.56 5.83
C ASP A 69 3.38 -2.26 4.62
N PHE A 70 2.89 -3.48 4.81
CA PHE A 70 2.21 -4.22 3.75
C PHE A 70 0.90 -3.56 3.33
N THR A 71 0.09 -3.12 4.29
CA THR A 71 -1.19 -2.47 4.02
C THR A 71 -1.01 -1.13 3.29
N ALA A 72 -0.04 -0.33 3.75
CA ALA A 72 0.29 0.94 3.11
C ALA A 72 0.84 0.75 1.69
N TRP A 73 1.63 -0.30 1.49
CA TRP A 73 2.15 -0.63 0.16
C TRP A 73 1.05 -1.06 -0.81
N GLU A 74 0.13 -1.91 -0.36
CA GLU A 74 -0.93 -2.45 -1.21
C GLU A 74 -2.05 -1.43 -1.47
N TYR A 75 -2.49 -0.71 -0.45
CA TYR A 75 -3.68 0.17 -0.52
C TYR A 75 -3.37 1.66 -0.46
N GLY A 76 -2.14 2.03 -0.11
CA GLY A 76 -1.74 3.41 0.15
C GLY A 76 -1.68 3.76 1.63
N GLY A 77 -0.92 4.82 1.96
CA GLY A 77 -0.60 5.19 3.34
C GLY A 77 -1.81 5.46 4.24
N ARG A 78 -2.93 5.91 3.66
CA ARG A 78 -4.17 6.19 4.41
C ARG A 78 -4.79 4.94 5.03
N TRP A 79 -4.49 3.77 4.49
CA TRP A 79 -4.99 2.49 4.97
C TRP A 79 -4.06 1.83 6.00
N GLY A 80 -2.82 2.31 6.12
CA GLY A 80 -1.79 1.74 6.99
C GLY A 80 -1.90 2.10 8.47
N SER A 81 -3.06 2.53 8.95
CA SER A 81 -3.28 2.81 10.37
C SER A 81 -3.80 1.57 11.10
N TYR A 82 -2.94 0.91 11.84
CA TYR A 82 -3.34 -0.24 12.66
C TYR A 82 -4.31 0.17 13.78
N GLY A 83 -4.19 1.38 14.32
CA GLY A 83 -5.13 1.93 15.30
C GLY A 83 -6.54 2.10 14.75
N ALA A 84 -6.68 2.44 13.47
CA ALA A 84 -7.97 2.57 12.80
C ALA A 84 -8.56 1.22 12.36
N ALA A 85 -7.74 0.18 12.23
CA ALA A 85 -8.15 -1.16 11.79
C ALA A 85 -9.17 -1.78 12.76
N ILE A 86 -9.99 -2.68 12.23
CA ILE A 86 -11.00 -3.41 12.99
C ILE A 86 -10.77 -4.92 12.94
N SER A 87 -11.48 -5.65 13.79
CA SER A 87 -11.38 -7.11 13.86
C SER A 87 -9.95 -7.59 14.08
N LYS A 88 -9.23 -6.90 14.95
CA LYS A 88 -7.82 -7.17 15.22
C LYS A 88 -7.66 -8.45 16.05
N SER A 89 -6.68 -9.24 15.69
CA SER A 89 -6.20 -10.37 16.50
C SER A 89 -4.69 -10.34 16.59
N MET A 90 -4.16 -10.91 17.68
CA MET A 90 -2.73 -11.05 17.91
C MET A 90 -2.48 -12.39 18.59
N SER A 91 -1.54 -13.14 18.06
CA SER A 91 -1.07 -14.38 18.67
C SER A 91 0.44 -14.42 18.71
N CYS A 92 0.98 -14.93 19.80
CA CYS A 92 2.43 -15.02 20.00
C CYS A 92 2.81 -16.41 20.47
N SER A 93 4.03 -16.83 20.11
CA SER A 93 4.67 -18.08 20.55
C SER A 93 6.12 -17.82 20.91
N GLY A 94 6.78 -18.84 21.46
CA GLY A 94 8.16 -18.73 21.90
C GLY A 94 8.29 -18.38 23.39
N GLY A 95 9.41 -17.85 23.77
CA GLY A 95 9.75 -17.53 25.16
C GLY A 95 10.80 -16.42 25.27
N PRO A 96 11.27 -16.13 26.49
CA PRO A 96 12.25 -15.08 26.72
C PRO A 96 13.45 -15.15 25.76
N GLY A 97 13.75 -14.03 25.11
CA GLY A 97 14.83 -13.91 24.12
C GLY A 97 14.38 -14.22 22.67
N ASN A 98 13.29 -14.92 22.46
CA ASN A 98 12.86 -15.31 21.09
C ASN A 98 11.34 -15.52 21.00
N TYR A 99 10.61 -14.43 20.91
CA TYR A 99 9.17 -14.44 20.66
C TYR A 99 8.87 -14.26 19.16
N SER A 100 7.83 -14.93 18.70
CA SER A 100 7.22 -14.70 17.37
C SER A 100 5.78 -14.34 17.55
N CYS A 101 5.34 -13.26 16.92
CA CYS A 101 3.95 -12.81 16.94
C CYS A 101 3.40 -12.66 15.53
N SER A 102 2.09 -12.88 15.39
CA SER A 102 1.34 -12.63 14.16
C SER A 102 0.09 -11.84 14.51
N THR A 103 -0.25 -10.88 13.67
CA THR A 103 -1.48 -10.11 13.78
C THR A 103 -2.27 -10.18 12.50
N SER A 104 -3.58 -10.13 12.63
CA SER A 104 -4.53 -10.03 11.51
C SER A 104 -5.53 -8.94 11.81
N ALA A 105 -5.86 -8.12 10.82
CA ALA A 105 -6.82 -7.03 10.99
C ALA A 105 -7.38 -6.59 9.65
N ARG A 106 -8.61 -6.05 9.66
CA ARG A 106 -9.20 -5.42 8.48
C ARG A 106 -8.79 -3.96 8.42
N PRO A 107 -8.17 -3.52 7.30
CA PRO A 107 -7.78 -2.13 7.12
C PRO A 107 -8.98 -1.18 7.10
N CYS A 108 -8.82 -0.03 7.72
CA CYS A 108 -9.78 1.08 7.69
C CYS A 108 -9.04 2.40 7.48
N ARG A 109 -9.76 3.38 6.97
CA ARG A 109 -9.33 4.78 6.89
C ARG A 109 -10.43 5.71 7.38
N TYR A 110 -10.07 6.89 7.85
CA TYR A 110 -10.98 7.98 8.17
C TYR A 110 -11.37 8.80 6.94
#